data_92ff6796a92d933d22bf4c55db81dc16
#
_entry.id   92ff6796a92d933d22bf4c55db81dc16
#
_cell.length_a   1.000
_cell.length_b   1.000
_cell.length_c   1.000
_cell.angle_alpha   90.00
_cell.angle_beta   90.00
_cell.angle_gamma   90.00
#
_symmetry.space_group_name_H-M   'P 1'
#
loop_
_entity.id
_entity.type
_entity.pdbx_description
1 polymer ?
#
loop_
_entity_poly.entity_id
_entity_poly.type
_entity_poly.pdbx_seq_one_letter_code
_entity_poly.pdbx_strand_id
1 'polypeptide(L)'
;WKSFKIYKKTHNKKLMLSISTFILTYNEEKHIKRCVNNALRFSETVYIVDSYSIDKTVEIAESLGAKVYQNKWENNHAKQVNWALKNLPITTEWVFRLDADEYLTDELIIEINEKTPKIKPNISGVVFERKMYFLEKLMTKGMIQMYMLRMFRYQKGICEDRWMDEHIVLTEGESIIFDGYFIDHNLNPLGWWIEKHNNYSIREAVELLNLELKLIPNTNKTVTLAMSDDAQSKRNKKEKYANMPLFWRSFIYFIYRYFFKFGFIQGKEGFLWHFLQGWWYRTLVDAKVFEIKKACGTDKEKIKKFIKQSYNINI
;
A
#
# COMPACT_ATOMS: atom_id res chain seq x y z
N TRP A 1 -2.73 61.68 -5.60
CA TRP A 1 -1.48 60.93 -5.78
C TRP A 1 -1.54 59.68 -4.90
N LYS A 2 -1.97 58.54 -5.46
CA LYS A 2 -1.96 57.24 -4.81
C LYS A 2 -0.69 56.51 -5.24
N SER A 3 0.15 56.24 -4.27
CA SER A 3 1.41 55.48 -4.42
C SER A 3 1.09 54.00 -4.64
N PHE A 4 1.34 53.49 -5.85
CA PHE A 4 1.31 52.07 -6.14
C PHE A 4 2.56 51.41 -5.53
N LYS A 5 2.40 50.67 -4.45
CA LYS A 5 3.45 49.75 -3.97
C LYS A 5 3.52 48.54 -4.90
N ILE A 6 4.58 48.52 -5.69
CA ILE A 6 4.96 47.35 -6.48
C ILE A 6 5.46 46.27 -5.52
N TYR A 7 4.68 45.25 -5.30
CA TYR A 7 5.15 44.04 -4.64
C TYR A 7 6.17 43.38 -5.56
N LYS A 8 7.46 43.51 -5.27
CA LYS A 8 8.50 42.68 -5.83
C LYS A 8 8.20 41.22 -5.45
N LYS A 9 7.79 40.42 -6.42
CA LYS A 9 7.71 38.98 -6.33
C LYS A 9 9.14 38.45 -6.16
N THR A 10 9.60 38.31 -4.92
CA THR A 10 10.82 37.59 -4.62
C THR A 10 10.57 36.13 -5.04
N HIS A 11 11.22 35.70 -6.10
CA HIS A 11 11.35 34.29 -6.45
C HIS A 11 12.17 33.64 -5.32
N ASN A 12 11.50 33.21 -4.26
CA ASN A 12 12.09 32.28 -3.33
C ASN A 12 12.37 31.00 -4.16
N LYS A 13 13.64 30.76 -4.44
CA LYS A 13 14.13 29.49 -4.95
C LYS A 13 13.65 28.45 -3.94
N LYS A 14 12.54 27.73 -4.26
CA LYS A 14 11.98 26.69 -3.41
C LYS A 14 13.14 25.70 -3.21
N LEU A 15 13.69 25.61 -2.00
CA LEU A 15 14.66 24.57 -1.68
C LEU A 15 13.94 23.25 -1.97
N MET A 16 14.34 22.59 -3.05
CA MET A 16 13.81 21.26 -3.33
C MET A 16 14.34 20.34 -2.24
N LEU A 17 13.45 19.65 -1.59
CA LEU A 17 13.82 18.63 -0.60
C LEU A 17 14.62 17.52 -1.29
N SER A 18 15.62 17.01 -0.60
CA SER A 18 16.38 15.85 -1.07
C SER A 18 15.57 14.56 -0.90
N ILE A 19 14.47 14.47 -1.68
CA ILE A 19 13.55 13.33 -1.71
C ILE A 19 13.46 12.80 -3.13
N SER A 20 13.67 11.50 -3.32
CA SER A 20 13.29 10.78 -4.54
C SER A 20 12.03 9.99 -4.30
N THR A 21 11.06 10.09 -5.20
CA THR A 21 9.89 9.20 -5.18
C THR A 21 10.07 8.10 -6.20
N PHE A 22 9.77 6.85 -5.83
CA PHE A 22 9.61 5.77 -6.80
C PHE A 22 8.18 5.22 -6.78
N ILE A 23 7.68 4.88 -7.98
CA ILE A 23 6.32 4.43 -8.23
C ILE A 23 6.40 3.12 -9.00
N LEU A 24 5.73 2.07 -8.51
CA LEU A 24 5.62 0.81 -9.24
C LEU A 24 4.42 0.87 -10.17
N THR A 25 4.59 0.40 -11.43
CA THR A 25 3.54 0.47 -12.44
C THR A 25 3.38 -0.83 -13.24
N TYR A 26 2.13 -1.11 -13.61
CA TYR A 26 1.74 -2.05 -14.65
C TYR A 26 0.35 -1.70 -15.17
N ASN A 27 0.26 -1.14 -16.40
CA ASN A 27 -0.96 -0.69 -17.03
C ASN A 27 -1.76 0.33 -16.20
N GLU A 28 -1.10 1.45 -15.87
CA GLU A 28 -1.61 2.51 -14.99
C GLU A 28 -1.87 3.83 -15.72
N GLU A 29 -2.17 3.81 -17.03
CA GLU A 29 -2.38 5.01 -17.84
C GLU A 29 -3.43 5.97 -17.28
N LYS A 30 -4.43 5.43 -16.55
CA LYS A 30 -5.49 6.22 -15.91
C LYS A 30 -5.00 7.03 -14.71
N HIS A 31 -3.97 6.55 -14.03
CA HIS A 31 -3.54 7.06 -12.74
C HIS A 31 -2.21 7.83 -12.83
N ILE A 32 -1.29 7.36 -13.68
CA ILE A 32 0.11 7.76 -13.66
C ILE A 32 0.31 9.28 -13.82
N LYS A 33 -0.50 9.94 -14.65
CA LYS A 33 -0.42 11.40 -14.82
C LYS A 33 -0.66 12.14 -13.51
N ARG A 34 -1.69 11.75 -12.76
CA ARG A 34 -2.03 12.37 -11.47
C ARG A 34 -0.93 12.11 -10.44
N CYS A 35 -0.46 10.86 -10.35
CA CYS A 35 0.54 10.44 -9.40
C CYS A 35 1.88 11.17 -9.64
N VAL A 36 2.41 11.18 -10.86
CA VAL A 36 3.67 11.86 -11.21
C VAL A 36 3.59 13.35 -10.96
N ASN A 37 2.53 14.03 -11.43
CA ASN A 37 2.36 15.47 -11.19
C ASN A 37 2.29 15.81 -9.69
N ASN A 38 1.67 14.97 -8.90
CA ASN A 38 1.62 15.14 -7.45
C ASN A 38 3.02 14.93 -6.82
N ALA A 39 3.72 13.87 -7.19
CA ALA A 39 5.05 13.55 -6.68
C ALA A 39 6.10 14.63 -6.98
N LEU A 40 6.07 15.24 -8.16
CA LEU A 40 6.96 16.34 -8.56
C LEU A 40 6.80 17.61 -7.71
N ARG A 41 5.77 17.72 -6.90
CA ARG A 41 5.54 18.87 -6.02
C ARG A 41 6.40 18.85 -4.75
N PHE A 42 6.90 17.67 -4.36
CA PHE A 42 7.69 17.48 -3.14
C PHE A 42 8.99 16.67 -3.35
N SER A 43 9.15 16.07 -4.52
CA SER A 43 10.34 15.25 -4.84
C SER A 43 11.25 15.95 -5.85
N GLU A 44 12.54 15.78 -5.67
CA GLU A 44 13.59 16.21 -6.61
C GLU A 44 13.58 15.36 -7.89
N THR A 45 13.37 14.05 -7.73
CA THR A 45 13.33 13.09 -8.83
C THR A 45 12.19 12.10 -8.62
N VAL A 46 11.46 11.80 -9.70
CA VAL A 46 10.44 10.76 -9.73
C VAL A 46 10.92 9.63 -10.62
N TYR A 47 11.00 8.43 -10.05
CA TYR A 47 11.32 7.19 -10.74
C TYR A 47 10.08 6.33 -10.93
N ILE A 48 9.93 5.73 -12.09
CA ILE A 48 8.93 4.71 -12.38
C ILE A 48 9.64 3.37 -12.52
N VAL A 49 9.15 2.37 -11.83
CA VAL A 49 9.58 0.97 -12.04
C VAL A 49 8.43 0.25 -12.68
N ASP A 50 8.53 0.14 -14.00
CA ASP A 50 7.47 -0.42 -14.84
C ASP A 50 7.66 -1.90 -15.11
N SER A 51 6.58 -2.67 -14.96
CA SER A 51 6.55 -4.11 -15.17
C SER A 51 6.18 -4.50 -16.60
N TYR A 52 6.71 -3.76 -17.60
CA TYR A 52 6.43 -3.90 -19.02
C TYR A 52 4.95 -3.63 -19.36
N SER A 53 4.48 -2.44 -19.01
CA SER A 53 3.15 -1.95 -19.40
C SER A 53 2.97 -1.94 -20.90
N ILE A 54 1.77 -2.30 -21.36
CA ILE A 54 1.39 -2.35 -22.76
C ILE A 54 0.43 -1.21 -23.18
N ASP A 55 0.03 -0.39 -22.20
CA ASP A 55 -0.76 0.82 -22.39
C ASP A 55 0.15 2.07 -22.45
N LYS A 56 -0.41 3.27 -22.31
CA LYS A 56 0.35 4.53 -22.38
C LYS A 56 1.06 4.92 -21.07
N THR A 57 1.17 4.02 -20.09
CA THR A 57 1.77 4.34 -18.79
C THR A 57 3.17 4.94 -18.92
N VAL A 58 4.06 4.29 -19.67
CA VAL A 58 5.45 4.71 -19.83
C VAL A 58 5.53 6.04 -20.58
N GLU A 59 4.84 6.16 -21.72
CA GLU A 59 4.80 7.38 -22.55
C GLU A 59 4.37 8.60 -21.69
N ILE A 60 3.28 8.45 -20.94
CA ILE A 60 2.77 9.53 -20.07
C ILE A 60 3.79 9.90 -19.00
N ALA A 61 4.39 8.92 -18.32
CA ALA A 61 5.35 9.17 -17.25
C ALA A 61 6.59 9.93 -17.75
N GLU A 62 7.17 9.50 -18.88
CA GLU A 62 8.33 10.15 -19.52
C GLU A 62 8.01 11.57 -19.98
N SER A 63 6.82 11.79 -20.57
CA SER A 63 6.38 13.13 -21.01
C SER A 63 6.28 14.14 -19.86
N LEU A 64 6.12 13.67 -18.62
CA LEU A 64 6.09 14.47 -17.40
C LEU A 64 7.46 14.64 -16.73
N GLY A 65 8.52 14.06 -17.32
CA GLY A 65 9.88 14.14 -16.79
C GLY A 65 10.23 13.09 -15.74
N ALA A 66 9.40 12.07 -15.54
CA ALA A 66 9.77 10.93 -14.70
C ALA A 66 10.80 10.04 -15.40
N LYS A 67 11.68 9.41 -14.63
CA LYS A 67 12.70 8.49 -15.14
C LYS A 67 12.18 7.07 -15.06
N VAL A 68 12.00 6.42 -16.21
CA VAL A 68 11.41 5.08 -16.28
C VAL A 68 12.49 4.01 -16.32
N TYR A 69 12.33 2.99 -15.49
CA TYR A 69 13.14 1.78 -15.41
C TYR A 69 12.22 0.57 -15.53
N GLN A 70 12.57 -0.40 -16.34
CA GLN A 70 11.76 -1.60 -16.51
C GLN A 70 12.32 -2.77 -15.72
N ASN A 71 11.46 -3.47 -14.99
CA ASN A 71 11.78 -4.69 -14.29
C ASN A 71 10.62 -5.68 -14.37
N LYS A 72 10.95 -6.94 -14.74
CA LYS A 72 9.95 -7.98 -14.91
C LYS A 72 9.27 -8.31 -13.58
N TRP A 73 7.94 -8.39 -13.61
CA TRP A 73 7.15 -8.81 -12.47
C TRP A 73 7.34 -10.30 -12.14
N GLU A 74 7.74 -10.61 -10.93
CA GLU A 74 7.96 -11.96 -10.43
C GLU A 74 6.84 -12.45 -9.50
N ASN A 75 5.62 -11.94 -9.63
CA ASN A 75 4.49 -12.23 -8.75
C ASN A 75 4.72 -11.93 -7.25
N ASN A 76 5.67 -11.04 -6.96
CA ASN A 76 6.04 -10.65 -5.61
C ASN A 76 6.32 -9.14 -5.56
N HIS A 77 5.48 -8.44 -4.81
CA HIS A 77 5.57 -6.98 -4.68
C HIS A 77 6.84 -6.54 -3.92
N ALA A 78 7.22 -7.26 -2.86
CA ALA A 78 8.42 -6.92 -2.09
C ALA A 78 9.69 -7.03 -2.94
N LYS A 79 9.77 -8.02 -3.83
CA LYS A 79 10.89 -8.13 -4.78
C LYS A 79 10.98 -6.91 -5.69
N GLN A 80 9.84 -6.41 -6.19
CA GLN A 80 9.81 -5.25 -7.07
C GLN A 80 10.26 -3.98 -6.32
N VAL A 81 9.77 -3.78 -5.09
CA VAL A 81 10.21 -2.68 -4.22
C VAL A 81 11.70 -2.76 -3.92
N ASN A 82 12.20 -3.93 -3.52
CA ASN A 82 13.60 -4.12 -3.18
C ASN A 82 14.51 -4.00 -4.41
N TRP A 83 14.02 -4.43 -5.58
CA TRP A 83 14.72 -4.18 -6.84
C TRP A 83 14.85 -2.66 -7.10
N ALA A 84 13.79 -1.89 -6.91
CA ALA A 84 13.81 -0.44 -7.05
C ALA A 84 14.85 0.20 -6.13
N LEU A 85 14.83 -0.14 -4.84
CA LEU A 85 15.77 0.39 -3.85
C LEU A 85 17.24 0.06 -4.15
N LYS A 86 17.48 -1.08 -4.81
CA LYS A 86 18.85 -1.54 -5.15
C LYS A 86 19.37 -0.95 -6.46
N ASN A 87 18.50 -0.76 -7.46
CA ASN A 87 18.95 -0.53 -8.84
C ASN A 87 18.68 0.90 -9.34
N LEU A 88 17.78 1.66 -8.69
CA LEU A 88 17.57 3.06 -9.06
C LEU A 88 18.77 3.93 -8.62
N PRO A 89 19.19 4.90 -9.44
CA PRO A 89 20.30 5.80 -9.11
C PRO A 89 19.84 6.91 -8.14
N ILE A 90 19.42 6.50 -6.95
CA ILE A 90 18.95 7.39 -5.89
C ILE A 90 20.15 8.07 -5.24
N THR A 91 20.18 9.40 -5.27
CA THR A 91 21.22 10.23 -4.66
C THR A 91 20.69 11.12 -3.53
N THR A 92 19.39 11.11 -3.34
CA THR A 92 18.72 11.92 -2.32
C THR A 92 18.78 11.28 -0.94
N GLU A 93 18.66 12.09 0.10
CA GLU A 93 18.67 11.63 1.49
C GLU A 93 17.45 10.76 1.82
N TRP A 94 16.29 11.13 1.27
CA TRP A 94 15.01 10.48 1.53
C TRP A 94 14.46 9.80 0.29
N VAL A 95 13.76 8.70 0.53
CA VAL A 95 13.01 7.97 -0.49
C VAL A 95 11.54 7.94 -0.09
N PHE A 96 10.67 8.24 -1.05
CA PHE A 96 9.22 8.11 -0.88
C PHE A 96 8.69 7.01 -1.82
N ARG A 97 7.89 6.09 -1.30
CA ARG A 97 7.20 5.07 -2.09
C ARG A 97 5.75 5.46 -2.29
N LEU A 98 5.29 5.49 -3.55
CA LEU A 98 3.88 5.61 -3.92
C LEU A 98 3.45 4.44 -4.81
N ASP A 99 2.17 4.09 -4.72
CA ASP A 99 1.50 3.29 -5.73
C ASP A 99 0.88 4.23 -6.79
N ALA A 100 0.69 3.77 -8.03
CA ALA A 100 0.31 4.66 -9.14
C ALA A 100 -1.07 5.33 -8.96
N ASP A 101 -1.97 4.71 -8.18
CA ASP A 101 -3.28 5.23 -7.83
C ASP A 101 -3.29 6.10 -6.57
N GLU A 102 -2.10 6.34 -5.95
CA GLU A 102 -1.95 7.17 -4.75
C GLU A 102 -1.50 8.60 -5.07
N TYR A 103 -1.84 9.53 -4.19
CA TYR A 103 -1.37 10.92 -4.20
C TYR A 103 -1.47 11.57 -2.82
N LEU A 104 -0.62 12.57 -2.57
CA LEU A 104 -0.60 13.32 -1.33
C LEU A 104 -1.59 14.49 -1.39
N THR A 105 -2.24 14.79 -0.26
CA THR A 105 -3.03 16.02 -0.13
C THR A 105 -2.13 17.24 -0.08
N ASP A 106 -2.70 18.41 -0.36
CA ASP A 106 -1.94 19.69 -0.31
C ASP A 106 -1.37 19.95 1.08
N GLU A 107 -2.15 19.66 2.11
CA GLU A 107 -1.73 19.81 3.51
C GLU A 107 -0.54 18.91 3.83
N LEU A 108 -0.54 17.65 3.37
CA LEU A 108 0.58 16.76 3.58
C LEU A 108 1.83 17.21 2.82
N ILE A 109 1.69 17.72 1.60
CA ILE A 109 2.83 18.26 0.84
C ILE A 109 3.44 19.45 1.57
N ILE A 110 2.63 20.35 2.11
CA ILE A 110 3.09 21.50 2.92
C ILE A 110 3.84 20.98 4.15
N GLU A 111 3.25 20.04 4.88
CA GLU A 111 3.85 19.45 6.08
C GLU A 111 5.21 18.79 5.79
N ILE A 112 5.31 18.02 4.70
CA ILE A 112 6.58 17.42 4.26
C ILE A 112 7.63 18.49 3.99
N ASN A 113 7.28 19.56 3.25
CA ASN A 113 8.21 20.63 2.94
C ASN A 113 8.71 21.39 4.19
N GLU A 114 7.87 21.53 5.20
CA GLU A 114 8.19 22.28 6.43
C GLU A 114 8.91 21.43 7.48
N LYS A 115 8.50 20.18 7.65
CA LYS A 115 8.98 19.31 8.72
C LYS A 115 10.22 18.50 8.33
N THR A 116 10.34 18.05 7.07
CA THR A 116 11.45 17.15 6.65
C THR A 116 12.84 17.75 6.92
N PRO A 117 13.12 19.04 6.66
CA PRO A 117 14.45 19.62 6.95
C PRO A 117 14.80 19.67 8.45
N LYS A 118 13.82 19.48 9.32
CA LYS A 118 13.96 19.56 10.78
C LYS A 118 13.97 18.19 11.45
N ILE A 119 13.89 17.11 10.66
CA ILE A 119 13.89 15.74 11.20
C ILE A 119 15.26 15.42 11.79
N LYS A 120 15.27 14.96 13.04
CA LYS A 120 16.48 14.58 13.74
C LYS A 120 17.20 13.41 13.07
N PRO A 121 18.54 13.30 13.19
CA PRO A 121 19.34 12.24 12.53
C PRO A 121 18.97 10.81 12.96
N ASN A 122 18.47 10.61 14.20
CA ASN A 122 18.01 9.30 14.69
C ASN A 122 16.69 8.83 14.08
N ILE A 123 15.94 9.71 13.41
CA ILE A 123 14.71 9.36 12.72
C ILE A 123 15.05 8.93 11.30
N SER A 124 14.67 7.71 10.97
CA SER A 124 14.92 7.10 9.66
C SER A 124 13.64 6.88 8.84
N GLY A 125 12.47 7.09 9.42
CA GLY A 125 11.21 6.87 8.72
C GLY A 125 10.11 7.84 9.11
N VAL A 126 9.18 8.08 8.17
CA VAL A 126 7.97 8.87 8.40
C VAL A 126 6.76 8.05 7.97
N VAL A 127 5.81 7.98 8.85
CA VAL A 127 4.57 7.23 8.72
C VAL A 127 3.43 8.21 8.46
N PHE A 128 2.55 7.86 7.54
CA PHE A 128 1.40 8.67 7.14
C PHE A 128 0.11 7.87 7.22
N GLU A 129 -1.01 8.54 7.52
CA GLU A 129 -2.34 7.95 7.40
C GLU A 129 -2.68 7.77 5.92
N ARG A 130 -3.20 6.60 5.53
CA ARG A 130 -3.79 6.35 4.22
C ARG A 130 -5.30 6.45 4.31
N LYS A 131 -5.89 7.32 3.49
CA LYS A 131 -7.34 7.35 3.23
C LYS A 131 -7.63 6.86 1.82
N MET A 132 -8.86 6.43 1.58
CA MET A 132 -9.21 5.89 0.28
C MET A 132 -10.52 6.44 -0.26
N TYR A 133 -10.57 6.54 -1.58
CA TYR A 133 -11.80 6.78 -2.31
C TYR A 133 -12.40 5.46 -2.79
N PHE A 134 -13.71 5.39 -2.74
CA PHE A 134 -14.46 4.31 -3.36
C PHE A 134 -15.67 4.89 -4.08
N LEU A 135 -15.78 4.61 -5.38
CA LEU A 135 -16.81 5.20 -6.25
C LEU A 135 -16.90 6.73 -6.07
N GLU A 136 -15.77 7.40 -6.24
CA GLU A 136 -15.59 8.86 -6.14
C GLU A 136 -15.97 9.47 -4.77
N LYS A 137 -16.06 8.67 -3.72
CA LYS A 137 -16.36 9.12 -2.37
C LYS A 137 -15.26 8.76 -1.38
N LEU A 138 -14.80 9.74 -0.62
CA LEU A 138 -13.83 9.52 0.45
C LEU A 138 -14.45 8.70 1.58
N MET A 139 -13.88 7.55 1.88
CA MET A 139 -14.33 6.67 2.95
C MET A 139 -13.76 7.14 4.29
N THR A 140 -14.61 7.64 5.19
CA THR A 140 -14.21 8.19 6.50
C THR A 140 -14.83 7.46 7.69
N LYS A 141 -16.01 6.88 7.54
CA LYS A 141 -16.71 6.16 8.61
C LYS A 141 -16.65 4.65 8.41
N GLY A 142 -16.65 3.90 9.49
CA GLY A 142 -16.52 2.45 9.42
C GLY A 142 -15.12 1.97 9.01
N MET A 143 -14.20 2.89 8.74
CA MET A 143 -12.83 2.57 8.36
C MET A 143 -11.97 2.25 9.59
N ILE A 144 -10.98 1.39 9.38
CA ILE A 144 -9.86 1.24 10.30
C ILE A 144 -8.78 2.18 9.79
N GLN A 145 -8.25 3.03 10.66
CA GLN A 145 -7.14 3.90 10.30
C GLN A 145 -5.93 3.05 9.88
N MET A 146 -5.37 3.40 8.74
CA MET A 146 -4.22 2.71 8.17
C MET A 146 -3.04 3.67 8.13
N TYR A 147 -2.05 3.38 8.95
CA TYR A 147 -0.79 4.10 8.95
C TYR A 147 0.26 3.28 8.21
N MET A 148 1.01 3.94 7.32
CA MET A 148 2.01 3.30 6.47
C MET A 148 3.31 4.08 6.46
N LEU A 149 4.42 3.38 6.63
CA LEU A 149 5.75 3.93 6.41
C LEU A 149 5.96 4.10 4.90
N ARG A 150 5.94 5.34 4.42
CA ARG A 150 6.06 5.68 2.99
C ARG A 150 7.30 6.48 2.66
N MET A 151 7.85 7.25 3.62
CA MET A 151 9.09 7.99 3.45
C MET A 151 10.14 7.49 4.45
N PHE A 152 11.34 7.24 3.96
CA PHE A 152 12.44 6.74 4.79
C PHE A 152 13.80 7.19 4.24
N ARG A 153 14.82 7.25 5.10
CA ARG A 153 16.18 7.56 4.66
C ARG A 153 16.67 6.49 3.71
N TYR A 154 17.30 6.91 2.61
CA TYR A 154 17.85 5.97 1.62
C TYR A 154 18.80 4.97 2.31
N GLN A 155 18.71 3.70 1.93
CA GLN A 155 19.42 2.54 2.49
C GLN A 155 19.02 2.15 3.94
N LYS A 156 18.10 2.88 4.58
CA LYS A 156 17.62 2.54 5.94
C LYS A 156 16.23 1.90 5.96
N GLY A 157 15.72 1.48 4.83
CA GLY A 157 14.44 0.77 4.70
C GLY A 157 14.50 -0.31 3.65
N ILE A 158 13.82 -1.41 3.94
CA ILE A 158 13.62 -2.55 3.03
C ILE A 158 12.15 -2.96 3.04
N CYS A 159 11.68 -3.58 1.97
CA CYS A 159 10.36 -4.21 1.96
C CYS A 159 10.49 -5.66 2.46
N GLU A 160 9.73 -6.02 3.50
CA GLU A 160 9.72 -7.40 4.00
C GLU A 160 9.09 -8.33 2.95
N ASP A 161 9.71 -9.49 2.73
CA ASP A 161 9.24 -10.47 1.77
C ASP A 161 8.09 -11.30 2.40
N ARG A 162 6.85 -10.97 2.01
CA ARG A 162 5.62 -11.64 2.43
C ARG A 162 4.71 -11.89 1.24
N TRP A 163 3.81 -12.84 1.39
CA TRP A 163 2.79 -13.14 0.38
C TRP A 163 1.71 -12.07 0.30
N MET A 164 1.38 -11.47 1.43
CA MET A 164 0.39 -10.42 1.57
C MET A 164 0.78 -9.45 2.69
N ASP A 165 0.33 -8.21 2.59
CA ASP A 165 0.57 -7.14 3.58
C ASP A 165 2.07 -6.85 3.77
N GLU A 166 2.82 -6.73 2.67
CA GLU A 166 4.23 -6.35 2.69
C GLU A 166 4.39 -4.91 3.17
N HIS A 167 5.27 -4.70 4.13
CA HIS A 167 5.56 -3.39 4.68
C HIS A 167 7.02 -3.00 4.47
N ILE A 168 7.25 -1.70 4.32
CA ILE A 168 8.60 -1.16 4.51
C ILE A 168 8.91 -1.27 5.99
N VAL A 169 10.07 -1.83 6.30
CA VAL A 169 10.63 -1.90 7.65
C VAL A 169 11.96 -1.17 7.67
N LEU A 170 12.21 -0.44 8.76
CA LEU A 170 13.49 0.24 8.93
C LEU A 170 14.56 -0.76 9.36
N THR A 171 15.74 -0.63 8.79
CA THR A 171 16.92 -1.40 9.18
C THR A 171 17.62 -0.77 10.39
N GLU A 172 17.45 0.54 10.57
CA GLU A 172 17.97 1.29 11.72
C GLU A 172 17.19 2.60 11.94
N GLY A 173 17.30 3.17 13.14
CA GLY A 173 16.63 4.40 13.53
C GLY A 173 15.16 4.20 13.90
N GLU A 174 14.49 5.31 14.12
CA GLU A 174 13.10 5.38 14.58
C GLU A 174 12.20 5.96 13.49
N SER A 175 10.89 5.80 13.66
CA SER A 175 9.90 6.45 12.81
C SER A 175 9.09 7.48 13.58
N ILE A 176 8.63 8.52 12.88
CA ILE A 176 7.67 9.51 13.37
C ILE A 176 6.41 9.48 12.51
N ILE A 177 5.32 9.98 13.05
CA ILE A 177 4.03 10.10 12.34
C ILE A 177 3.84 11.57 11.98
N PHE A 178 3.46 11.84 10.73
CA PHE A 178 2.97 13.14 10.30
C PHE A 178 1.45 13.17 10.40
N ASP A 179 0.88 14.38 10.54
CA ASP A 179 -0.56 14.58 10.76
C ASP A 179 -1.37 14.49 9.46
N GLY A 180 -0.75 14.85 8.33
CA GLY A 180 -1.36 14.78 7.02
C GLY A 180 -1.54 13.34 6.52
N TYR A 181 -2.35 13.20 5.48
CA TYR A 181 -2.66 11.90 4.90
C TYR A 181 -2.47 11.88 3.38
N PHE A 182 -2.19 10.70 2.85
CA PHE A 182 -2.24 10.44 1.42
C PHE A 182 -3.49 9.65 1.06
N ILE A 183 -3.83 9.69 -0.22
CA ILE A 183 -5.08 9.14 -0.74
C ILE A 183 -4.77 8.01 -1.71
N ASP A 184 -5.44 6.88 -1.50
CA ASP A 184 -5.58 5.77 -2.45
C ASP A 184 -6.89 6.00 -3.20
N HIS A 185 -6.80 6.26 -4.52
CA HIS A 185 -7.95 6.57 -5.36
C HIS A 185 -7.84 5.88 -6.71
N ASN A 186 -8.34 4.66 -6.77
CA ASN A 186 -8.35 3.87 -7.97
C ASN A 186 -9.52 4.26 -8.87
N LEU A 187 -9.22 4.58 -10.14
CA LEU A 187 -10.19 5.04 -11.15
C LEU A 187 -10.74 3.90 -12.02
N ASN A 188 -10.34 2.66 -11.74
CA ASN A 188 -10.86 1.52 -12.48
C ASN A 188 -12.31 1.21 -12.09
N PRO A 189 -13.12 0.65 -13.00
CA PRO A 189 -14.51 0.34 -12.72
C PRO A 189 -14.66 -0.77 -11.68
N LEU A 190 -15.84 -0.84 -11.05
CA LEU A 190 -16.15 -1.80 -10.00
C LEU A 190 -15.89 -3.27 -10.41
N GLY A 191 -16.14 -3.62 -11.67
CA GLY A 191 -15.86 -4.98 -12.18
C GLY A 191 -14.39 -5.35 -12.07
N TRP A 192 -13.48 -4.44 -12.44
CA TRP A 192 -12.04 -4.63 -12.26
C TRP A 192 -11.66 -4.77 -10.78
N TRP A 193 -12.27 -3.96 -9.91
CA TRP A 193 -12.04 -4.06 -8.46
C TRP A 193 -12.43 -5.42 -7.90
N ILE A 194 -13.60 -5.96 -8.33
CA ILE A 194 -14.09 -7.27 -7.92
C ILE A 194 -13.13 -8.37 -8.38
N GLU A 195 -12.69 -8.33 -9.65
CA GLU A 195 -11.73 -9.30 -10.19
C GLU A 195 -10.40 -9.27 -9.44
N LYS A 196 -9.84 -8.10 -9.20
CA LYS A 196 -8.62 -7.89 -8.40
C LYS A 196 -8.76 -8.52 -7.01
N HIS A 197 -9.89 -8.28 -6.33
CA HIS A 197 -10.13 -8.82 -5.00
C HIS A 197 -10.40 -10.32 -5.00
N ASN A 198 -11.01 -10.87 -6.06
CA ASN A 198 -11.08 -12.32 -6.23
C ASN A 198 -9.69 -12.94 -6.32
N ASN A 199 -8.77 -12.33 -7.06
CA ASN A 199 -7.38 -12.79 -7.16
C ASN A 199 -6.60 -12.61 -5.85
N TYR A 200 -6.87 -11.56 -5.08
CA TYR A 200 -6.26 -11.38 -3.76
C TYR A 200 -6.78 -12.37 -2.73
N SER A 201 -8.05 -12.76 -2.79
CA SER A 201 -8.66 -13.64 -1.80
C SER A 201 -7.99 -15.03 -1.72
N ILE A 202 -7.44 -15.55 -2.82
CA ILE A 202 -6.69 -16.82 -2.76
C ILE A 202 -5.34 -16.65 -2.07
N ARG A 203 -4.63 -15.53 -2.31
CA ARG A 203 -3.36 -15.25 -1.63
C ARG A 203 -3.57 -15.10 -0.12
N GLU A 204 -4.64 -14.41 0.29
CA GLU A 204 -4.99 -14.28 1.71
C GLU A 204 -5.43 -15.64 2.31
N ALA A 205 -6.14 -16.49 1.56
CA ALA A 205 -6.47 -17.82 2.00
C ALA A 205 -5.22 -18.70 2.21
N VAL A 206 -4.25 -18.62 1.30
CA VAL A 206 -2.94 -19.29 1.44
C VAL A 206 -2.20 -18.81 2.68
N GLU A 207 -2.18 -17.49 2.94
CA GLU A 207 -1.55 -16.93 4.14
C GLU A 207 -2.23 -17.43 5.42
N LEU A 208 -3.57 -17.48 5.47
CA LEU A 208 -4.31 -18.03 6.60
C LEU A 208 -4.01 -19.52 6.84
N LEU A 209 -3.98 -20.31 5.76
CA LEU A 209 -3.60 -21.72 5.84
C LEU A 209 -2.15 -21.91 6.28
N ASN A 210 -1.26 -21.01 5.85
CA ASN A 210 0.14 -21.04 6.27
C ASN A 210 0.31 -20.69 7.75
N LEU A 211 -0.44 -19.70 8.26
CA LEU A 211 -0.45 -19.38 9.69
C LEU A 211 -0.91 -20.55 10.54
N GLU A 212 -1.93 -21.29 10.09
CA GLU A 212 -2.49 -22.42 10.82
C GLU A 212 -1.63 -23.69 10.70
N LEU A 213 -1.23 -24.04 9.48
CA LEU A 213 -0.64 -25.34 9.16
C LEU A 213 0.88 -25.29 8.95
N LYS A 214 1.49 -24.10 8.91
CA LYS A 214 2.92 -23.92 8.60
C LYS A 214 3.32 -24.64 7.30
N LEU A 215 2.66 -24.25 6.20
CA LEU A 215 2.85 -24.86 4.88
C LEU A 215 4.20 -24.47 4.26
N ILE A 216 4.63 -23.25 4.49
CA ILE A 216 5.86 -22.67 3.96
C ILE A 216 6.90 -22.69 5.06
N PRO A 217 8.10 -23.26 4.82
CA PRO A 217 9.18 -23.17 5.78
C PRO A 217 9.47 -21.70 6.12
N ASN A 218 9.68 -21.39 7.40
CA ASN A 218 10.08 -20.05 7.84
C ASN A 218 11.48 -19.73 7.29
N THR A 219 11.58 -19.33 6.02
CA THR A 219 12.83 -18.87 5.40
C THR A 219 13.17 -17.44 5.83
N ASN A 220 12.20 -16.74 6.34
CA ASN A 220 12.42 -15.41 6.92
C ASN A 220 12.91 -15.59 8.36
N LYS A 221 14.23 -15.58 8.54
CA LYS A 221 14.79 -14.91 9.72
C LYS A 221 14.25 -13.48 9.65
N THR A 222 13.06 -13.28 10.19
CA THR A 222 12.56 -11.95 10.47
C THR A 222 13.69 -11.31 11.24
N VAL A 223 14.42 -10.43 10.59
CA VAL A 223 15.26 -9.50 11.31
C VAL A 223 14.27 -8.91 12.31
N THR A 224 14.47 -9.22 13.57
CA THR A 224 13.73 -8.68 14.70
C THR A 224 14.15 -7.22 14.84
N LEU A 225 13.99 -6.48 13.78
CA LEU A 225 14.08 -5.04 13.72
C LEU A 225 12.80 -4.53 14.37
N ALA A 226 12.97 -3.61 15.26
CA ALA A 226 11.92 -3.03 16.08
C ALA A 226 10.69 -2.73 15.25
N MET A 227 9.73 -3.65 15.24
CA MET A 227 8.42 -3.40 14.71
C MET A 227 7.79 -2.31 15.57
N SER A 228 7.21 -1.30 14.94
CA SER A 228 6.41 -0.33 15.68
C SER A 228 5.33 -1.08 16.46
N ASP A 229 4.99 -0.61 17.67
CA ASP A 229 3.92 -1.18 18.52
C ASP A 229 2.61 -1.37 17.75
N ASP A 230 2.34 -0.50 16.78
CA ASP A 230 1.22 -0.58 15.87
C ASP A 230 1.25 -1.81 14.94
N ALA A 231 2.40 -2.18 14.42
CA ALA A 231 2.54 -3.35 13.56
C ALA A 231 2.35 -4.65 14.36
N GLN A 232 2.86 -4.71 15.60
CA GLN A 232 2.65 -5.83 16.52
C GLN A 232 1.17 -5.94 16.92
N SER A 233 0.50 -4.82 17.23
CA SER A 233 -0.93 -4.78 17.54
C SER A 233 -1.79 -5.29 16.38
N LYS A 234 -1.45 -4.91 15.14
CA LYS A 234 -2.14 -5.41 13.93
C LYS A 234 -1.96 -6.91 13.76
N ARG A 235 -0.77 -7.45 14.00
CA ARG A 235 -0.51 -8.91 13.95
C ARG A 235 -1.37 -9.66 14.96
N ASN A 236 -1.40 -9.22 16.21
CA ASN A 236 -2.21 -9.85 17.26
C ASN A 236 -3.71 -9.81 16.94
N LYS A 237 -4.20 -8.72 16.32
CA LYS A 237 -5.59 -8.63 15.85
C LYS A 237 -5.86 -9.58 14.70
N LYS A 238 -4.92 -9.73 13.76
CA LYS A 238 -5.04 -10.66 12.63
C LYS A 238 -5.08 -12.12 13.10
N GLU A 239 -4.24 -12.49 14.06
CA GLU A 239 -4.25 -13.83 14.66
C GLU A 239 -5.56 -14.12 15.40
N LYS A 240 -6.05 -13.17 16.21
CA LYS A 240 -7.36 -13.30 16.88
C LYS A 240 -8.49 -13.48 15.87
N TYR A 241 -8.49 -12.70 14.79
CA TYR A 241 -9.47 -12.83 13.71
C TYR A 241 -9.35 -14.19 13.01
N ALA A 242 -8.13 -14.67 12.72
CA ALA A 242 -7.89 -15.95 12.07
C ALA A 242 -8.45 -17.15 12.88
N ASN A 243 -8.42 -17.06 14.21
CA ASN A 243 -8.93 -18.10 15.12
C ASN A 243 -10.45 -18.10 15.30
N MET A 244 -11.17 -17.11 14.76
CA MET A 244 -12.63 -17.10 14.81
C MET A 244 -13.23 -18.05 13.77
N PRO A 245 -14.45 -18.60 14.01
CA PRO A 245 -15.12 -19.50 13.06
C PRO A 245 -15.29 -18.85 11.68
N LEU A 246 -15.03 -19.64 10.62
CA LEU A 246 -15.23 -19.24 9.23
C LEU A 246 -16.65 -18.69 9.01
N PHE A 247 -16.78 -17.77 8.10
CA PHE A 247 -18.02 -17.07 7.72
C PHE A 247 -18.61 -16.16 8.81
N TRP A 248 -18.65 -16.59 10.06
CA TRP A 248 -19.11 -15.74 11.17
C TRP A 248 -18.19 -14.57 11.42
N ARG A 249 -16.89 -14.76 11.32
CA ARG A 249 -15.90 -13.68 11.51
C ARG A 249 -16.07 -12.55 10.50
N SER A 250 -16.35 -12.87 9.24
CA SER A 250 -16.59 -11.88 8.19
C SER A 250 -17.89 -11.11 8.40
N PHE A 251 -18.95 -11.80 8.81
CA PHE A 251 -20.24 -11.19 9.11
C PHE A 251 -20.17 -10.25 10.33
N ILE A 252 -19.56 -10.72 11.44
CA ILE A 252 -19.38 -9.90 12.66
C ILE A 252 -18.53 -8.66 12.34
N TYR A 253 -17.47 -8.80 11.51
CA TYR A 253 -16.64 -7.69 11.09
C TYR A 253 -17.43 -6.65 10.28
N PHE A 254 -18.31 -7.09 9.38
CA PHE A 254 -19.21 -6.21 8.63
C PHE A 254 -20.16 -5.46 9.58
N ILE A 255 -20.85 -6.16 10.49
CA ILE A 255 -21.75 -5.57 11.47
C ILE A 255 -21.02 -4.53 12.31
N TYR A 256 -19.82 -4.86 12.81
CA TYR A 256 -19.01 -3.92 13.59
C TYR A 256 -18.68 -2.65 12.80
N ARG A 257 -18.21 -2.76 11.56
CA ARG A 257 -17.84 -1.60 10.75
C ARG A 257 -19.03 -0.78 10.30
N TYR A 258 -20.08 -1.46 9.86
CA TYR A 258 -21.23 -0.78 9.26
C TYR A 258 -22.12 -0.11 10.31
N PHE A 259 -22.43 -0.80 11.40
CA PHE A 259 -23.31 -0.27 12.45
C PHE A 259 -22.51 0.43 13.57
N PHE A 260 -21.60 -0.26 14.24
CA PHE A 260 -20.94 0.29 15.42
C PHE A 260 -19.87 1.36 15.10
N LYS A 261 -19.29 1.34 13.91
CA LYS A 261 -18.38 2.38 13.41
C LYS A 261 -19.07 3.37 12.47
N PHE A 262 -20.39 3.37 12.42
CA PHE A 262 -21.23 4.30 11.66
C PHE A 262 -20.97 4.32 10.15
N GLY A 263 -20.58 3.19 9.56
CA GLY A 263 -20.37 3.07 8.11
C GLY A 263 -21.62 3.39 7.29
N PHE A 264 -22.83 3.15 7.85
CA PHE A 264 -24.12 3.42 7.21
C PHE A 264 -24.36 4.92 6.93
N ILE A 265 -23.72 5.83 7.66
CA ILE A 265 -23.86 7.27 7.44
C ILE A 265 -23.29 7.69 6.07
N GLN A 266 -22.41 6.88 5.47
CA GLN A 266 -21.81 7.18 4.18
C GLN A 266 -22.69 6.85 2.96
N GLY A 267 -23.97 6.51 3.17
CA GLY A 267 -24.93 6.27 2.10
C GLY A 267 -24.66 4.99 1.31
N LYS A 268 -25.02 4.99 0.02
CA LYS A 268 -24.92 3.81 -0.85
C LYS A 268 -23.48 3.34 -1.06
N GLU A 269 -22.56 4.26 -1.25
CA GLU A 269 -21.13 3.97 -1.43
C GLU A 269 -20.54 3.36 -0.15
N GLY A 270 -20.95 3.87 1.02
CA GLY A 270 -20.57 3.30 2.32
C GLY A 270 -21.11 1.88 2.50
N PHE A 271 -22.38 1.63 2.13
CA PHE A 271 -22.92 0.28 2.16
C PHE A 271 -22.15 -0.67 1.24
N LEU A 272 -21.96 -0.30 -0.03
CA LEU A 272 -21.23 -1.11 -1.00
C LEU A 272 -19.80 -1.39 -0.54
N TRP A 273 -19.08 -0.39 -0.03
CA TRP A 273 -17.74 -0.57 0.50
C TRP A 273 -17.69 -1.57 1.64
N HIS A 274 -18.54 -1.38 2.66
CA HIS A 274 -18.54 -2.28 3.81
C HIS A 274 -19.03 -3.68 3.47
N PHE A 275 -19.99 -3.80 2.53
CA PHE A 275 -20.43 -5.08 2.03
C PHE A 275 -19.32 -5.78 1.23
N LEU A 276 -18.78 -5.12 0.20
CA LEU A 276 -17.81 -5.74 -0.71
C LEU A 276 -16.48 -6.02 -0.02
N GLN A 277 -15.90 -5.05 0.67
CA GLN A 277 -14.58 -5.21 1.31
C GLN A 277 -14.68 -5.86 2.70
N GLY A 278 -15.71 -5.54 3.48
CA GLY A 278 -15.88 -5.99 4.85
C GLY A 278 -16.49 -7.39 4.98
N TRP A 279 -17.44 -7.73 4.13
CA TRP A 279 -18.17 -9.01 4.21
C TRP A 279 -17.88 -9.92 3.02
N TRP A 280 -18.21 -9.53 1.80
CA TRP A 280 -18.05 -10.36 0.61
C TRP A 280 -16.62 -10.86 0.41
N TYR A 281 -15.64 -9.95 0.37
CA TYR A 281 -14.24 -10.31 0.17
C TYR A 281 -13.74 -11.28 1.26
N ARG A 282 -14.03 -11.00 2.52
CA ARG A 282 -13.61 -11.85 3.64
C ARG A 282 -14.33 -13.20 3.66
N THR A 283 -15.60 -13.23 3.27
CA THR A 283 -16.34 -14.48 3.09
C THR A 283 -15.78 -15.30 1.95
N LEU A 284 -15.33 -14.66 0.87
CA LEU A 284 -14.68 -15.34 -0.25
C LEU A 284 -13.33 -15.96 0.16
N VAL A 285 -12.55 -15.28 0.99
CA VAL A 285 -11.34 -15.84 1.60
C VAL A 285 -11.69 -17.09 2.43
N ASP A 286 -12.71 -16.97 3.30
CA ASP A 286 -13.17 -18.10 4.13
C ASP A 286 -13.66 -19.27 3.30
N ALA A 287 -14.38 -19.01 2.19
CA ALA A 287 -14.85 -20.04 1.27
C ALA A 287 -13.70 -20.78 0.61
N LYS A 288 -12.65 -20.10 0.20
CA LYS A 288 -11.45 -20.73 -0.38
C LYS A 288 -10.69 -21.55 0.66
N VAL A 289 -10.56 -21.06 1.89
CA VAL A 289 -10.00 -21.87 3.00
C VAL A 289 -10.83 -23.14 3.23
N PHE A 290 -12.16 -23.01 3.26
CA PHE A 290 -13.07 -24.12 3.44
C PHE A 290 -12.99 -25.13 2.29
N GLU A 291 -12.98 -24.67 1.04
CA GLU A 291 -12.83 -25.50 -0.17
C GLU A 291 -11.56 -26.35 -0.10
N ILE A 292 -10.42 -25.70 0.18
CA ILE A 292 -9.12 -26.39 0.27
C ILE A 292 -9.12 -27.42 1.39
N LYS A 293 -9.60 -27.06 2.57
CA LYS A 293 -9.67 -27.98 3.71
C LYS A 293 -10.64 -29.14 3.46
N LYS A 294 -11.77 -28.91 2.80
CA LYS A 294 -12.72 -29.95 2.42
C LYS A 294 -12.13 -30.95 1.44
N ALA A 295 -11.31 -30.49 0.49
CA ALA A 295 -10.67 -31.33 -0.51
C ALA A 295 -9.45 -32.09 0.02
N CYS A 296 -8.66 -31.47 0.90
CA CYS A 296 -7.32 -31.95 1.27
C CYS A 296 -7.16 -32.32 2.75
N GLY A 297 -8.14 -31.97 3.61
CA GLY A 297 -7.98 -32.04 5.07
C GLY A 297 -6.87 -31.12 5.55
N THR A 298 -5.97 -31.65 6.37
CA THR A 298 -4.78 -30.96 6.89
C THR A 298 -3.47 -31.44 6.27
N ASP A 299 -3.55 -32.28 5.21
CA ASP A 299 -2.39 -32.83 4.51
C ASP A 299 -1.70 -31.71 3.71
N LYS A 300 -0.51 -31.32 4.16
CA LYS A 300 0.24 -30.19 3.59
C LYS A 300 0.59 -30.38 2.11
N GLU A 301 1.00 -31.57 1.72
CA GLU A 301 1.41 -31.83 0.33
C GLU A 301 0.20 -31.85 -0.62
N LYS A 302 -0.94 -32.41 -0.17
CA LYS A 302 -2.18 -32.33 -0.93
C LYS A 302 -2.65 -30.87 -1.07
N ILE A 303 -2.55 -30.06 -0.01
CA ILE A 303 -2.90 -28.63 -0.04
C ILE A 303 -2.03 -27.90 -1.05
N LYS A 304 -0.70 -28.05 -1.01
CA LYS A 304 0.21 -27.40 -1.97
C LYS A 304 -0.13 -27.80 -3.41
N LYS A 305 -0.34 -29.11 -3.64
CA LYS A 305 -0.72 -29.62 -4.97
C LYS A 305 -2.05 -29.02 -5.44
N PHE A 306 -3.05 -28.97 -4.58
CA PHE A 306 -4.36 -28.39 -4.90
C PHE A 306 -4.24 -26.91 -5.26
N ILE A 307 -3.51 -26.12 -4.44
CA ILE A 307 -3.31 -24.67 -4.68
C ILE A 307 -2.59 -24.45 -6.02
N LYS A 308 -1.56 -25.26 -6.31
CA LYS A 308 -0.86 -25.17 -7.59
C LYS A 308 -1.75 -25.49 -8.78
N GLN A 309 -2.55 -26.55 -8.69
CA GLN A 309 -3.41 -27.00 -9.80
C GLN A 309 -4.62 -26.09 -10.02
N SER A 310 -5.27 -25.65 -8.94
CA SER A 310 -6.53 -24.88 -9.02
C SER A 310 -6.32 -23.38 -9.19
N TYR A 311 -5.20 -22.84 -8.68
CA TYR A 311 -4.97 -21.41 -8.62
C TYR A 311 -3.63 -20.94 -9.24
N ASN A 312 -2.84 -21.88 -9.77
CA ASN A 312 -1.51 -21.61 -10.37
C ASN A 312 -0.55 -20.86 -9.43
N ILE A 313 -0.62 -21.14 -8.12
CA ILE A 313 0.25 -20.57 -7.10
C ILE A 313 1.21 -21.67 -6.60
N ASN A 314 2.51 -21.39 -6.64
CA ASN A 314 3.55 -22.26 -6.06
C ASN A 314 3.87 -21.78 -4.63
N ILE A 315 3.77 -22.68 -3.65
CA ILE A 315 4.08 -22.42 -2.23
C ILE A 315 4.99 -23.52 -1.65
#